data_bba248205d7113bee955a591b44e282b
#
_entry.id   bba248205d7113bee955a591b44e282b
#
_cell.length_a   1.000
_cell.length_b   1.000
_cell.length_c   1.000
_cell.angle_alpha   90.00
_cell.angle_beta   90.00
_cell.angle_gamma   90.00
#
_symmetry.space_group_name_H-M   'P 1'
#
loop_
_entity.id
_entity.type
_entity.pdbx_description
1 polymer ?
#
loop_
_entity_poly.entity_id
_entity_poly.type
_entity_poly.pdbx_seq_one_letter_code
_entity_poly.pdbx_strand_id
1 'polypeptide(L)'
;LENVEKMQALYINGDRAVALIKATEDPEYIKECLENVEKMQALYINGDRAVALIKATEDPEYIKECLENVEKMQALYINGDRAVNLIKETGDSEYIKEKWLENVKKMQALGIEGRNAVILIKATKDIEYIKKLLKNKEKTKALNIQDFHAIELIRTVEEKEPGYIKEYIKNHIKNRKINELESTFLAQAIIMTGDAEFIDYCENSDVLNHETREILDRFTKMPPVTLPDKMTIGVEIESEGLASREEIAGIIGNLSWKLKPDDTLDDGIEAVPSSGLTPSTAGDEIYGACKALCLSGQTISERCGGHIHIGADYLTDLQDWKNLRTIWNDTEKILYIISNRKGEIPRKGVLVYARPISGNDESKQETINLENESDLEKFIVGTKIIQGTRYSGINYCNVGRKEKNTIEFRLPNGTLDPT
;
A
#
# COMPACT_ATOMS: atom_id res chain seq x y z
N LEU A 1 1.73 -39.19 -6.81
CA LEU A 1 0.35 -38.87 -7.28
C LEU A 1 -0.40 -40.02 -7.98
N GLU A 2 0.10 -41.27 -7.98
CA GLU A 2 -0.57 -42.37 -8.69
C GLU A 2 -1.95 -42.69 -8.11
N ASN A 3 -2.15 -42.45 -6.81
CA ASN A 3 -3.43 -42.73 -6.14
C ASN A 3 -3.97 -41.55 -5.36
N VAL A 4 -4.60 -40.61 -6.06
CA VAL A 4 -5.21 -39.40 -5.48
C VAL A 4 -6.28 -39.74 -4.44
N GLU A 5 -7.14 -40.72 -4.70
CA GLU A 5 -8.19 -41.14 -3.78
C GLU A 5 -7.62 -41.61 -2.44
N LYS A 6 -6.53 -42.38 -2.46
CA LYS A 6 -5.85 -42.81 -1.25
C LYS A 6 -5.23 -41.65 -0.51
N MET A 7 -4.63 -40.68 -1.22
CA MET A 7 -4.08 -39.50 -0.60
C MET A 7 -5.19 -38.65 0.07
N GLN A 8 -6.32 -38.48 -0.59
CA GLN A 8 -7.49 -37.79 -0.04
C GLN A 8 -8.04 -38.52 1.20
N ALA A 9 -8.15 -39.85 1.15
CA ALA A 9 -8.59 -40.64 2.29
C ALA A 9 -7.66 -40.55 3.52
N LEU A 10 -6.38 -40.23 3.28
CA LEU A 10 -5.39 -39.97 4.32
C LEU A 10 -5.26 -38.51 4.71
N TYR A 11 -6.16 -37.63 4.19
CA TYR A 11 -6.11 -36.18 4.37
C TYR A 11 -4.78 -35.57 3.89
N ILE A 12 -4.13 -36.15 2.89
CA ILE A 12 -2.94 -35.63 2.24
C ILE A 12 -3.39 -34.75 1.07
N ASN A 13 -3.65 -33.49 1.34
CA ASN A 13 -4.07 -32.48 0.36
C ASN A 13 -3.41 -31.12 0.69
N GLY A 14 -3.58 -30.16 -0.22
CA GLY A 14 -3.03 -28.82 -0.04
C GLY A 14 -1.55 -28.83 0.33
N ASP A 15 -1.20 -28.16 1.41
CA ASP A 15 0.19 -27.99 1.86
C ASP A 15 0.89 -29.30 2.19
N ARG A 16 0.14 -30.29 2.72
CA ARG A 16 0.69 -31.63 3.00
C ARG A 16 1.10 -32.35 1.72
N ALA A 17 0.29 -32.24 0.66
CA ALA A 17 0.60 -32.82 -0.63
C ALA A 17 1.80 -32.12 -1.28
N VAL A 18 1.87 -30.80 -1.20
CA VAL A 18 3.04 -30.01 -1.66
C VAL A 18 4.30 -30.41 -0.93
N ALA A 19 4.25 -30.48 0.41
CA ALA A 19 5.39 -30.90 1.22
C ALA A 19 5.89 -32.29 0.85
N LEU A 20 4.97 -33.25 0.61
CA LEU A 20 5.32 -34.61 0.21
C LEU A 20 6.00 -34.65 -1.17
N ILE A 21 5.47 -33.90 -2.14
CA ILE A 21 6.05 -33.82 -3.49
C ILE A 21 7.44 -33.20 -3.43
N LYS A 22 7.60 -32.08 -2.71
CA LYS A 22 8.90 -31.42 -2.53
C LYS A 22 9.92 -32.29 -1.82
N ALA A 23 9.49 -33.11 -0.86
CA ALA A 23 10.35 -34.04 -0.14
C ALA A 23 10.96 -35.16 -1.01
N THR A 24 10.51 -35.30 -2.25
CA THR A 24 11.16 -36.21 -3.20
C THR A 24 12.51 -35.69 -3.67
N GLU A 25 12.73 -34.37 -3.60
CA GLU A 25 13.93 -33.69 -4.11
C GLU A 25 14.22 -34.03 -5.58
N ASP A 26 13.19 -34.47 -6.34
CA ASP A 26 13.29 -34.89 -7.73
C ASP A 26 12.53 -33.88 -8.62
N PRO A 27 13.24 -32.98 -9.33
CA PRO A 27 12.64 -32.00 -10.21
C PRO A 27 11.80 -32.62 -11.34
N GLU A 28 12.21 -33.74 -11.90
CA GLU A 28 11.49 -34.40 -12.98
C GLU A 28 10.17 -34.99 -12.48
N TYR A 29 10.16 -35.57 -11.28
CA TYR A 29 8.91 -36.02 -10.66
C TYR A 29 7.98 -34.85 -10.33
N ILE A 30 8.52 -33.69 -9.88
CA ILE A 30 7.72 -32.49 -9.64
C ILE A 30 7.08 -32.01 -10.95
N LYS A 31 7.84 -31.99 -12.06
CA LYS A 31 7.34 -31.63 -13.40
C LYS A 31 6.23 -32.59 -13.85
N GLU A 32 6.44 -33.89 -13.71
CA GLU A 32 5.42 -34.91 -14.04
C GLU A 32 4.12 -34.69 -13.25
N CYS A 33 4.23 -34.36 -11.95
CA CYS A 33 3.09 -34.01 -11.14
C CYS A 33 2.34 -32.79 -11.69
N LEU A 34 3.05 -31.73 -12.05
CA LEU A 34 2.49 -30.47 -12.56
C LEU A 34 1.84 -30.61 -13.96
N GLU A 35 2.21 -31.63 -14.74
CA GLU A 35 1.54 -31.92 -16.02
C GLU A 35 0.11 -32.45 -15.84
N ASN A 36 -0.21 -33.05 -14.70
CA ASN A 36 -1.54 -33.57 -14.43
C ASN A 36 -2.39 -32.59 -13.62
N VAL A 37 -2.91 -31.55 -14.29
CA VAL A 37 -3.71 -30.49 -13.67
C VAL A 37 -4.92 -31.00 -12.90
N GLU A 38 -5.60 -32.03 -13.39
CA GLU A 38 -6.78 -32.60 -12.73
C GLU A 38 -6.42 -33.23 -11.37
N LYS A 39 -5.30 -33.96 -11.29
CA LYS A 39 -4.81 -34.52 -10.02
C LYS A 39 -4.36 -33.41 -9.07
N MET A 40 -3.71 -32.37 -9.59
CA MET A 40 -3.30 -31.23 -8.79
C MET A 40 -4.51 -30.55 -8.14
N GLN A 41 -5.55 -30.26 -8.95
CA GLN A 41 -6.79 -29.68 -8.45
C GLN A 41 -7.50 -30.58 -7.43
N ALA A 42 -7.58 -31.89 -7.69
CA ALA A 42 -8.18 -32.85 -6.78
C ALA A 42 -7.46 -32.89 -5.41
N LEU A 43 -6.17 -32.60 -5.37
CA LEU A 43 -5.40 -32.48 -4.15
C LEU A 43 -5.33 -31.05 -3.58
N TYR A 44 -6.13 -30.12 -4.11
CA TYR A 44 -6.13 -28.71 -3.73
C TYR A 44 -4.75 -28.02 -3.88
N ILE A 45 -3.97 -28.47 -4.89
CA ILE A 45 -2.70 -27.87 -5.26
C ILE A 45 -2.94 -26.87 -6.36
N ASN A 46 -3.27 -25.65 -5.99
CA ASN A 46 -3.54 -24.53 -6.88
C ASN A 46 -3.00 -23.23 -6.29
N GLY A 47 -3.05 -22.13 -7.04
CA GLY A 47 -2.57 -20.84 -6.58
C GLY A 47 -1.11 -20.89 -6.06
N ASP A 48 -0.88 -20.42 -4.86
CA ASP A 48 0.46 -20.34 -4.25
C ASP A 48 1.13 -21.71 -4.10
N ARG A 49 0.35 -22.76 -3.87
CA ARG A 49 0.83 -24.13 -3.79
C ARG A 49 1.40 -24.64 -5.12
N ALA A 50 0.72 -24.34 -6.22
CA ALA A 50 1.20 -24.66 -7.56
C ALA A 50 2.46 -23.85 -7.90
N VAL A 51 2.47 -22.55 -7.58
CA VAL A 51 3.66 -21.69 -7.70
C VAL A 51 4.85 -22.26 -6.92
N ALA A 52 4.62 -22.70 -5.69
CA ALA A 52 5.66 -23.27 -4.83
C ALA A 52 6.27 -24.57 -5.41
N LEU A 53 5.47 -25.37 -6.12
CA LEU A 53 5.98 -26.56 -6.82
C LEU A 53 6.75 -26.20 -8.10
N ILE A 54 6.22 -25.26 -8.90
CA ILE A 54 6.92 -24.80 -10.11
C ILE A 54 8.30 -24.24 -9.74
N LYS A 55 8.38 -23.41 -8.70
CA LYS A 55 9.66 -22.90 -8.19
C LYS A 55 10.58 -24.00 -7.66
N ALA A 56 10.03 -25.03 -7.06
CA ALA A 56 10.82 -26.13 -6.51
C ALA A 56 11.49 -27.02 -7.59
N THR A 57 11.15 -26.83 -8.88
CA THR A 57 11.89 -27.46 -9.96
C THR A 57 13.28 -26.83 -10.16
N GLU A 58 13.49 -25.61 -9.67
CA GLU A 58 14.72 -24.82 -9.87
C GLU A 58 15.16 -24.72 -11.34
N ASP A 59 14.22 -24.89 -12.28
CA ASP A 59 14.45 -24.91 -13.72
C ASP A 59 13.80 -23.71 -14.39
N PRO A 60 14.55 -22.64 -14.74
CA PRO A 60 14.01 -21.47 -15.40
C PRO A 60 13.33 -21.74 -16.74
N GLU A 61 13.81 -22.73 -17.51
CA GLU A 61 13.23 -23.07 -18.80
C GLU A 61 11.87 -23.78 -18.61
N TYR A 62 11.75 -24.65 -17.61
CA TYR A 62 10.47 -25.23 -17.27
C TYR A 62 9.47 -24.18 -16.73
N ILE A 63 9.96 -23.21 -15.96
CA ILE A 63 9.11 -22.07 -15.52
C ILE A 63 8.57 -21.34 -16.77
N LYS A 64 9.41 -21.06 -17.75
CA LYS A 64 9.00 -20.43 -19.02
C LYS A 64 7.98 -21.29 -19.76
N GLU A 65 8.21 -22.58 -19.84
CA GLU A 65 7.28 -23.54 -20.49
C GLU A 65 5.91 -23.51 -19.81
N CYS A 66 5.84 -23.58 -18.48
CA CYS A 66 4.60 -23.45 -17.74
C CYS A 66 3.89 -22.12 -18.04
N LEU A 67 4.64 -21.02 -18.06
CA LEU A 67 4.13 -19.68 -18.33
C LEU A 67 3.63 -19.48 -19.77
N GLU A 68 4.13 -20.24 -20.75
CA GLU A 68 3.62 -20.22 -22.13
C GLU A 68 2.24 -20.88 -22.25
N ASN A 69 1.89 -21.79 -21.34
CA ASN A 69 0.59 -22.45 -21.31
C ASN A 69 -0.40 -21.69 -20.42
N VAL A 70 -1.03 -20.64 -20.98
CA VAL A 70 -1.98 -19.78 -20.25
C VAL A 70 -3.17 -20.56 -19.69
N GLU A 71 -3.69 -21.56 -20.43
CA GLU A 71 -4.81 -22.38 -19.98
C GLU A 71 -4.45 -23.22 -18.75
N LYS A 72 -3.26 -23.80 -18.72
CA LYS A 72 -2.72 -24.53 -17.57
C LYS A 72 -2.56 -23.60 -16.36
N MET A 73 -2.02 -22.40 -16.58
CA MET A 73 -1.87 -21.39 -15.52
C MET A 73 -3.21 -21.00 -14.92
N GLN A 74 -4.20 -20.73 -15.75
CA GLN A 74 -5.57 -20.41 -15.31
C GLN A 74 -6.20 -21.58 -14.53
N ALA A 75 -6.07 -22.81 -15.04
CA ALA A 75 -6.60 -24.00 -14.39
C ALA A 75 -5.97 -24.25 -13.01
N LEU A 76 -4.72 -23.88 -12.82
CA LEU A 76 -4.02 -23.92 -11.53
C LEU A 76 -4.22 -22.65 -10.68
N TYR A 77 -5.08 -21.73 -11.08
CA TYR A 77 -5.33 -20.43 -10.40
C TYR A 77 -4.06 -19.59 -10.22
N ILE A 78 -3.14 -19.69 -11.21
CA ILE A 78 -1.92 -18.87 -11.24
C ILE A 78 -2.19 -17.66 -12.13
N ASN A 79 -2.65 -16.58 -11.51
CA ASN A 79 -3.00 -15.31 -12.14
C ASN A 79 -2.49 -14.13 -11.32
N GLY A 80 -2.60 -12.91 -11.83
CA GLY A 80 -2.20 -11.68 -11.14
C GLY A 80 -0.78 -11.77 -10.56
N ASP A 81 -0.66 -11.51 -9.27
CA ASP A 81 0.62 -11.49 -8.54
C ASP A 81 1.38 -12.81 -8.63
N ARG A 82 0.67 -13.95 -8.63
CA ARG A 82 1.29 -15.27 -8.73
C ARG A 82 2.00 -15.46 -10.07
N ALA A 83 1.33 -15.07 -11.17
CA ALA A 83 1.93 -15.12 -12.50
C ALA A 83 3.13 -14.17 -12.60
N VAL A 84 3.00 -12.94 -12.07
CA VAL A 84 4.09 -11.95 -12.00
C VAL A 84 5.30 -12.52 -11.26
N ASN A 85 5.09 -13.18 -10.13
CA ASN A 85 6.16 -13.79 -9.36
C ASN A 85 6.92 -14.86 -10.15
N LEU A 86 6.21 -15.74 -10.87
CA LEU A 86 6.86 -16.74 -11.72
C LEU A 86 7.62 -16.10 -12.90
N ILE A 87 7.03 -15.10 -13.54
CA ILE A 87 7.70 -14.38 -14.64
C ILE A 87 8.99 -13.72 -14.16
N LYS A 88 8.97 -13.09 -12.98
CA LYS A 88 10.18 -12.50 -12.37
C LYS A 88 11.23 -13.53 -12.03
N GLU A 89 10.82 -14.72 -11.59
CA GLU A 89 11.73 -15.82 -11.24
C GLU A 89 12.58 -16.28 -12.43
N THR A 90 12.09 -16.10 -13.66
CA THR A 90 12.90 -16.40 -14.86
C THR A 90 14.17 -15.56 -14.93
N GLY A 91 14.21 -14.39 -14.27
CA GLY A 91 15.35 -13.46 -14.30
C GLY A 91 15.70 -12.90 -15.69
N ASP A 92 14.90 -13.22 -16.71
CA ASP A 92 15.18 -12.94 -18.11
C ASP A 92 14.42 -11.70 -18.60
N SER A 93 15.10 -10.57 -18.64
CA SER A 93 14.56 -9.27 -19.05
C SER A 93 14.00 -9.27 -20.47
N GLU A 94 14.69 -9.94 -21.41
CA GLU A 94 14.22 -10.02 -22.81
C GLU A 94 12.99 -10.89 -22.93
N TYR A 95 12.96 -12.03 -22.23
CA TYR A 95 11.76 -12.87 -22.14
C TYR A 95 10.54 -12.09 -21.59
N ILE A 96 10.75 -11.32 -20.50
CA ILE A 96 9.71 -10.46 -19.93
C ILE A 96 9.18 -9.47 -20.98
N LYS A 97 10.08 -8.79 -21.69
CA LYS A 97 9.70 -7.81 -22.71
C LYS A 97 8.96 -8.46 -23.88
N GLU A 98 9.58 -9.43 -24.52
CA GLU A 98 9.10 -9.99 -25.79
C GLU A 98 7.86 -10.87 -25.61
N LYS A 99 7.83 -11.73 -24.59
CA LYS A 99 6.77 -12.72 -24.41
C LYS A 99 5.59 -12.22 -23.59
N TRP A 100 5.82 -11.21 -22.77
CA TRP A 100 4.79 -10.68 -21.87
C TRP A 100 4.43 -9.24 -22.21
N LEU A 101 5.34 -8.29 -22.01
CA LEU A 101 4.99 -6.88 -22.14
C LEU A 101 4.61 -6.47 -23.59
N GLU A 102 5.04 -7.19 -24.61
CA GLU A 102 4.59 -6.99 -25.99
C GLU A 102 3.27 -7.76 -26.30
N ASN A 103 2.84 -8.68 -25.43
CA ASN A 103 1.62 -9.45 -25.58
C ASN A 103 0.54 -9.09 -24.55
N VAL A 104 -0.09 -7.93 -24.73
CA VAL A 104 -1.10 -7.41 -23.80
C VAL A 104 -2.25 -8.41 -23.58
N LYS A 105 -2.69 -9.12 -24.61
CA LYS A 105 -3.78 -10.10 -24.48
C LYS A 105 -3.42 -11.26 -23.56
N LYS A 106 -2.18 -11.73 -23.64
CA LYS A 106 -1.65 -12.80 -22.77
C LYS A 106 -1.60 -12.31 -21.31
N MET A 107 -1.14 -11.08 -21.09
CA MET A 107 -1.12 -10.47 -19.76
C MET A 107 -2.54 -10.37 -19.19
N GLN A 108 -3.48 -9.83 -19.95
CA GLN A 108 -4.88 -9.69 -19.54
C GLN A 108 -5.53 -11.04 -19.21
N ALA A 109 -5.24 -12.08 -20.00
CA ALA A 109 -5.75 -13.43 -19.74
C ALA A 109 -5.33 -13.99 -18.36
N LEU A 110 -4.19 -13.54 -17.83
CA LEU A 110 -3.71 -13.89 -16.49
C LEU A 110 -3.93 -12.78 -15.45
N GLY A 111 -4.71 -11.72 -15.75
CA GLY A 111 -4.97 -10.63 -14.83
C GLY A 111 -3.72 -9.80 -14.50
N ILE A 112 -2.76 -9.73 -15.43
CA ILE A 112 -1.52 -8.95 -15.26
C ILE A 112 -1.75 -7.56 -15.86
N GLU A 113 -2.39 -6.70 -15.09
CA GLU A 113 -2.72 -5.33 -15.46
C GLU A 113 -2.35 -4.35 -14.34
N GLY A 114 -2.39 -3.07 -14.63
CA GLY A 114 -2.17 -2.01 -13.65
C GLY A 114 -0.85 -2.19 -12.92
N ARG A 115 -0.93 -2.32 -11.60
CA ARG A 115 0.23 -2.53 -10.73
C ARG A 115 1.08 -3.75 -11.14
N ASN A 116 0.44 -4.86 -11.47
CA ASN A 116 1.13 -6.07 -11.87
C ASN A 116 1.96 -5.88 -13.14
N ALA A 117 1.43 -5.12 -14.09
CA ALA A 117 2.17 -4.71 -15.28
C ALA A 117 3.38 -3.83 -14.92
N VAL A 118 3.22 -2.85 -14.00
CA VAL A 118 4.31 -2.00 -13.53
C VAL A 118 5.43 -2.81 -12.89
N ILE A 119 5.10 -3.78 -12.04
CA ILE A 119 6.08 -4.66 -11.41
C ILE A 119 6.93 -5.40 -12.46
N LEU A 120 6.29 -5.94 -13.51
CA LEU A 120 7.03 -6.60 -14.61
C LEU A 120 7.89 -5.62 -15.42
N ILE A 121 7.37 -4.43 -15.71
CA ILE A 121 8.11 -3.39 -16.41
C ILE A 121 9.37 -3.01 -15.63
N LYS A 122 9.24 -2.80 -14.32
CA LYS A 122 10.38 -2.50 -13.44
C LYS A 122 11.38 -3.67 -13.36
N ALA A 123 10.89 -4.91 -13.40
CA ALA A 123 11.74 -6.10 -13.38
C ALA A 123 12.66 -6.21 -14.61
N THR A 124 12.30 -5.58 -15.73
CA THR A 124 13.20 -5.51 -16.91
C THR A 124 14.45 -4.69 -16.64
N LYS A 125 14.43 -3.75 -15.70
CA LYS A 125 15.50 -2.78 -15.41
C LYS A 125 15.93 -1.95 -16.64
N ASP A 126 15.12 -1.95 -17.69
CA ASP A 126 15.39 -1.28 -18.98
C ASP A 126 14.72 0.12 -18.98
N ILE A 127 15.51 1.12 -18.67
CA ILE A 127 15.05 2.52 -18.56
C ILE A 127 14.53 3.04 -19.91
N GLU A 128 15.18 2.69 -21.00
CA GLU A 128 14.75 3.14 -22.34
C GLU A 128 13.42 2.49 -22.74
N TYR A 129 13.22 1.23 -22.36
CA TYR A 129 11.94 0.58 -22.54
C TYR A 129 10.82 1.26 -21.73
N ILE A 130 11.10 1.61 -20.47
CA ILE A 130 10.14 2.34 -19.61
C ILE A 130 9.76 3.69 -20.24
N LYS A 131 10.75 4.47 -20.69
CA LYS A 131 10.51 5.75 -21.36
C LYS A 131 9.68 5.60 -22.63
N LYS A 132 9.96 4.58 -23.44
CA LYS A 132 9.22 4.27 -24.65
C LYS A 132 7.76 3.91 -24.32
N LEU A 133 7.56 3.12 -23.27
CA LEU A 133 6.23 2.72 -22.83
C LEU A 133 5.42 3.92 -22.34
N LEU A 134 5.99 4.79 -21.50
CA LEU A 134 5.34 6.01 -21.01
C LEU A 134 4.88 6.94 -22.14
N LYS A 135 5.53 6.89 -23.31
CA LYS A 135 5.13 7.64 -24.51
C LYS A 135 4.02 6.94 -25.31
N ASN A 136 3.76 5.66 -25.06
CA ASN A 136 2.77 4.85 -25.80
C ASN A 136 1.45 4.77 -25.02
N LYS A 137 0.57 5.75 -25.23
CA LYS A 137 -0.73 5.84 -24.55
C LYS A 137 -1.66 4.65 -24.81
N GLU A 138 -1.63 4.07 -26.01
CA GLU A 138 -2.48 2.91 -26.31
C GLU A 138 -2.06 1.71 -25.47
N LYS A 139 -0.76 1.50 -25.36
CA LYS A 139 -0.21 0.38 -24.60
C LYS A 139 -0.39 0.57 -23.08
N THR A 140 -0.13 1.77 -22.55
CA THR A 140 -0.37 2.05 -21.13
C THR A 140 -1.83 1.89 -20.76
N LYS A 141 -2.75 2.38 -21.61
CA LYS A 141 -4.19 2.18 -21.43
C LYS A 141 -4.58 0.70 -21.50
N ALA A 142 -4.06 -0.04 -22.47
CA ALA A 142 -4.36 -1.46 -22.65
C ALA A 142 -3.82 -2.33 -21.48
N LEU A 143 -2.74 -1.91 -20.83
CA LEU A 143 -2.19 -2.52 -19.63
C LEU A 143 -2.81 -1.98 -18.34
N ASN A 144 -3.82 -1.12 -18.42
CA ASN A 144 -4.47 -0.46 -17.29
C ASN A 144 -3.46 0.27 -16.37
N ILE A 145 -2.41 0.83 -16.96
CA ILE A 145 -1.44 1.66 -16.26
C ILE A 145 -2.06 3.05 -16.15
N GLN A 146 -2.78 3.26 -15.06
CA GLN A 146 -3.37 4.55 -14.71
C GLN A 146 -2.30 5.52 -14.19
N ASP A 147 -2.68 6.76 -14.01
CA ASP A 147 -1.76 7.86 -13.74
C ASP A 147 -0.85 7.63 -12.53
N PHE A 148 -1.37 7.09 -11.43
CA PHE A 148 -0.55 6.75 -10.26
C PHE A 148 0.48 5.61 -10.52
N HIS A 149 0.14 4.67 -11.40
CA HIS A 149 1.09 3.64 -11.86
C HIS A 149 2.16 4.24 -12.78
N ALA A 150 1.79 5.22 -13.59
CA ALA A 150 2.74 5.95 -14.42
C ALA A 150 3.73 6.78 -13.58
N ILE A 151 3.28 7.38 -12.48
CA ILE A 151 4.17 8.04 -11.50
C ILE A 151 5.26 7.09 -11.02
N GLU A 152 4.93 5.86 -10.69
CA GLU A 152 5.90 4.88 -10.21
C GLU A 152 6.97 4.55 -11.27
N LEU A 153 6.56 4.45 -12.53
CA LEU A 153 7.49 4.27 -13.65
C LEU A 153 8.36 5.51 -13.88
N ILE A 154 7.77 6.70 -13.84
CA ILE A 154 8.49 7.97 -13.96
C ILE A 154 9.52 8.12 -12.84
N ARG A 155 9.15 7.78 -11.59
CA ARG A 155 10.07 7.76 -10.45
C ARG A 155 11.24 6.80 -10.68
N THR A 156 10.97 5.62 -11.22
CA THR A 156 12.02 4.63 -11.56
C THR A 156 13.02 5.18 -12.58
N VAL A 157 12.53 5.97 -13.54
CA VAL A 157 13.41 6.68 -14.50
C VAL A 157 14.18 7.79 -13.81
N GLU A 158 13.50 8.63 -13.00
CA GLU A 158 14.12 9.75 -12.28
C GLU A 158 15.26 9.30 -11.35
N GLU A 159 15.14 8.15 -10.69
CA GLU A 159 16.19 7.58 -9.83
C GLU A 159 17.48 7.23 -10.61
N LYS A 160 17.36 6.94 -11.89
CA LYS A 160 18.49 6.61 -12.78
C LYS A 160 18.96 7.80 -13.60
N GLU A 161 18.05 8.68 -13.95
CA GLU A 161 18.27 9.86 -14.78
C GLU A 161 17.62 11.08 -14.11
N PRO A 162 18.29 11.71 -13.16
CA PRO A 162 17.77 12.89 -12.47
C PRO A 162 17.37 14.02 -13.43
N GLY A 163 16.19 14.58 -13.24
CA GLY A 163 15.62 15.63 -14.08
C GLY A 163 14.63 15.13 -15.13
N TYR A 164 14.45 13.80 -15.25
CA TYR A 164 13.49 13.24 -16.21
C TYR A 164 12.07 13.70 -15.97
N ILE A 165 11.62 13.83 -14.71
CA ILE A 165 10.29 14.31 -14.35
C ILE A 165 10.05 15.70 -14.95
N LYS A 166 11.01 16.62 -14.76
CA LYS A 166 10.92 18.00 -15.29
C LYS A 166 10.84 18.00 -16.81
N GLU A 167 11.66 17.19 -17.46
CA GLU A 167 11.65 17.06 -18.91
C GLU A 167 10.31 16.49 -19.41
N TYR A 168 9.81 15.45 -18.76
CA TYR A 168 8.53 14.84 -19.08
C TYR A 168 7.39 15.86 -19.01
N ILE A 169 7.29 16.63 -17.92
CA ILE A 169 6.27 17.65 -17.73
C ILE A 169 6.45 18.79 -18.74
N LYS A 170 7.68 19.32 -18.91
CA LYS A 170 7.96 20.38 -19.91
C LYS A 170 7.53 19.98 -21.32
N ASN A 171 7.77 18.72 -21.69
CA ASN A 171 7.35 18.20 -22.99
C ASN A 171 5.82 18.15 -23.15
N HIS A 172 5.08 17.82 -22.09
CA HIS A 172 3.61 17.85 -22.10
C HIS A 172 3.07 19.27 -22.14
N ILE A 173 3.67 20.20 -21.40
CA ILE A 173 3.35 21.64 -21.47
C ILE A 173 3.56 22.15 -22.90
N LYS A 174 4.75 21.95 -23.46
CA LYS A 174 5.13 22.42 -24.80
C LYS A 174 4.19 21.91 -25.91
N ASN A 175 3.75 20.67 -25.78
CA ASN A 175 2.87 20.04 -26.77
C ASN A 175 1.38 20.31 -26.51
N ARG A 176 1.01 21.13 -25.52
CA ARG A 176 -0.37 21.40 -25.05
C ARG A 176 -1.17 20.12 -24.74
N LYS A 177 -0.47 19.06 -24.35
CA LYS A 177 -1.05 17.75 -24.01
C LYS A 177 -1.23 17.55 -22.50
N ILE A 178 -0.98 18.57 -21.73
CA ILE A 178 -0.98 18.50 -20.28
C ILE A 178 -2.39 18.23 -19.72
N ASN A 179 -3.43 18.71 -20.40
CA ASN A 179 -4.83 18.44 -20.04
C ASN A 179 -5.26 16.99 -20.33
N GLU A 180 -4.40 16.18 -20.96
CA GLU A 180 -4.63 14.75 -21.13
C GLU A 180 -4.15 13.94 -19.92
N LEU A 181 -3.44 14.58 -18.99
CA LEU A 181 -3.02 14.00 -17.72
C LEU A 181 -4.07 14.33 -16.66
N GLU A 182 -4.33 13.38 -15.78
CA GLU A 182 -5.18 13.64 -14.62
C GLU A 182 -4.56 14.72 -13.72
N SER A 183 -5.40 15.61 -13.18
CA SER A 183 -4.94 16.76 -12.40
C SER A 183 -4.12 16.38 -11.17
N THR A 184 -4.56 15.32 -10.46
CA THR A 184 -3.85 14.82 -9.28
C THR A 184 -2.48 14.25 -9.63
N PHE A 185 -2.41 13.46 -10.71
CA PHE A 185 -1.16 12.90 -11.22
C PHE A 185 -0.17 14.01 -11.59
N LEU A 186 -0.63 15.00 -12.32
CA LEU A 186 0.23 16.11 -12.76
C LEU A 186 0.75 16.92 -11.57
N ALA A 187 -0.13 17.25 -10.62
CA ALA A 187 0.27 17.96 -9.40
C ALA A 187 1.31 17.16 -8.61
N GLN A 188 1.09 15.87 -8.39
CA GLN A 188 2.05 15.00 -7.70
C GLN A 188 3.39 14.94 -8.42
N ALA A 189 3.38 14.77 -9.76
CA ALA A 189 4.61 14.76 -10.54
C ALA A 189 5.40 16.07 -10.43
N ILE A 190 4.72 17.22 -10.41
CA ILE A 190 5.34 18.53 -10.21
C ILE A 190 5.94 18.64 -8.81
N ILE A 191 5.18 18.28 -7.78
CA ILE A 191 5.63 18.33 -6.38
C ILE A 191 6.84 17.40 -6.15
N MET A 192 6.85 16.22 -6.76
CA MET A 192 7.95 15.25 -6.67
C MET A 192 9.29 15.78 -7.18
N THR A 193 9.30 16.84 -8.01
CA THR A 193 10.55 17.46 -8.44
C THR A 193 11.32 18.09 -7.26
N GLY A 194 10.63 18.47 -6.19
CA GLY A 194 11.19 19.21 -5.06
C GLY A 194 11.81 20.56 -5.43
N ASP A 195 11.57 21.04 -6.66
CA ASP A 195 12.17 22.26 -7.20
C ASP A 195 11.17 23.41 -7.16
N ALA A 196 11.35 24.29 -6.17
CA ALA A 196 10.45 25.44 -5.96
C ALA A 196 10.33 26.35 -7.19
N GLU A 197 11.42 26.56 -7.94
CA GLU A 197 11.39 27.39 -9.15
C GLU A 197 10.60 26.70 -10.28
N PHE A 198 10.70 25.38 -10.36
CA PHE A 198 9.94 24.62 -11.35
C PHE A 198 8.46 24.53 -10.98
N ILE A 199 8.14 24.39 -9.70
CA ILE A 199 6.76 24.41 -9.19
C ILE A 199 6.14 25.76 -9.51
N ASP A 200 6.80 26.87 -9.18
CA ASP A 200 6.34 28.23 -9.50
C ASP A 200 6.18 28.45 -11.02
N TYR A 201 7.13 27.95 -11.82
CA TYR A 201 7.00 27.96 -13.28
C TYR A 201 5.73 27.23 -13.75
N CYS A 202 5.41 26.09 -13.18
CA CYS A 202 4.22 25.33 -13.52
C CYS A 202 2.94 26.04 -13.07
N GLU A 203 2.90 26.56 -11.85
CA GLU A 203 1.75 27.32 -11.30
C GLU A 203 1.40 28.52 -12.14
N ASN A 204 2.39 29.26 -12.62
CA ASN A 204 2.24 30.45 -13.46
C ASN A 204 2.00 30.12 -14.95
N SER A 205 2.01 28.83 -15.31
CA SER A 205 1.78 28.39 -16.69
C SER A 205 0.29 28.46 -17.05
N ASP A 206 -0.08 29.17 -18.11
CA ASP A 206 -1.46 29.23 -18.62
C ASP A 206 -2.02 27.88 -19.09
N VAL A 207 -1.21 26.82 -19.06
CA VAL A 207 -1.53 25.51 -19.61
C VAL A 207 -2.14 24.58 -18.56
N LEU A 208 -1.88 24.82 -17.25
CA LEU A 208 -2.47 24.01 -16.19
C LEU A 208 -3.96 24.30 -16.03
N ASN A 209 -4.75 23.24 -15.89
CA ASN A 209 -6.17 23.38 -15.54
C ASN A 209 -6.36 23.91 -14.11
N HIS A 210 -7.55 24.37 -13.81
CA HIS A 210 -7.90 24.97 -12.52
C HIS A 210 -7.67 23.98 -11.36
N GLU A 211 -8.06 22.72 -11.52
CA GLU A 211 -7.96 21.68 -10.49
C GLU A 211 -6.51 21.36 -10.13
N THR A 212 -5.62 21.23 -11.13
CA THR A 212 -4.18 21.04 -10.87
C THR A 212 -3.58 22.22 -10.12
N ARG A 213 -3.95 23.45 -10.48
CA ARG A 213 -3.49 24.66 -9.76
C ARG A 213 -3.99 24.68 -8.32
N GLU A 214 -5.26 24.34 -8.07
CA GLU A 214 -5.78 24.26 -6.71
C GLU A 214 -5.03 23.25 -5.85
N ILE A 215 -4.67 22.10 -6.43
CA ILE A 215 -3.88 21.09 -5.71
C ILE A 215 -2.48 21.63 -5.41
N LEU A 216 -1.79 22.22 -6.40
CA LEU A 216 -0.48 22.83 -6.18
C LEU A 216 -0.55 23.94 -5.14
N ASP A 217 -1.51 24.85 -5.25
CA ASP A 217 -1.75 25.93 -4.30
C ASP A 217 -1.92 25.44 -2.86
N ARG A 218 -2.60 24.31 -2.66
CA ARG A 218 -2.76 23.71 -1.34
C ARG A 218 -1.43 23.22 -0.78
N PHE A 219 -0.57 22.63 -1.62
CA PHE A 219 0.74 22.16 -1.18
C PHE A 219 1.74 23.29 -0.96
N THR A 220 1.71 24.35 -1.79
CA THR A 220 2.70 25.43 -1.74
C THR A 220 2.30 26.55 -0.78
N LYS A 221 0.99 26.76 -0.58
CA LYS A 221 0.45 27.88 0.22
C LYS A 221 -0.18 27.47 1.55
N MET A 222 -0.19 26.18 1.89
CA MET A 222 -0.56 25.78 3.24
C MET A 222 0.43 26.43 4.22
N PRO A 223 -0.06 27.30 5.14
CA PRO A 223 0.83 27.78 6.18
C PRO A 223 1.38 26.55 6.94
N PRO A 224 2.67 26.49 7.21
CA PRO A 224 3.22 25.39 7.98
C PRO A 224 2.45 25.32 9.29
N VAL A 225 1.76 24.18 9.52
CA VAL A 225 1.12 23.95 10.81
C VAL A 225 2.25 23.79 11.82
N THR A 226 2.46 24.83 12.63
CA THR A 226 3.43 24.76 13.70
C THR A 226 2.83 23.91 14.81
N LEU A 227 3.24 22.67 14.88
CA LEU A 227 2.90 21.79 15.98
C LEU A 227 3.81 22.13 17.18
N PRO A 228 3.30 22.05 18.40
CA PRO A 228 4.10 22.31 19.59
C PRO A 228 5.28 21.34 19.73
N ASP A 229 6.47 21.83 20.02
CA ASP A 229 7.72 21.04 20.10
C ASP A 229 7.64 19.84 21.06
N LYS A 230 6.81 19.96 22.10
CA LYS A 230 6.60 18.90 23.10
C LYS A 230 5.64 17.80 22.62
N MET A 231 4.94 18.02 21.52
CA MET A 231 4.02 17.03 20.97
C MET A 231 4.81 15.83 20.45
N THR A 232 4.36 14.63 20.80
CA THR A 232 4.90 13.41 20.20
C THR A 232 3.90 12.82 19.23
N ILE A 233 4.39 12.41 18.07
CA ILE A 233 3.60 11.85 16.98
C ILE A 233 4.07 10.41 16.75
N GLY A 234 3.15 9.48 16.65
CA GLY A 234 3.39 8.12 16.16
C GLY A 234 2.54 7.88 14.93
N VAL A 235 3.06 7.07 14.02
CA VAL A 235 2.32 6.64 12.83
C VAL A 235 2.46 5.14 12.71
N GLU A 236 1.37 4.47 12.45
CA GLU A 236 1.35 3.05 12.07
C GLU A 236 1.00 2.98 10.59
N ILE A 237 1.89 2.43 9.77
CA ILE A 237 1.70 2.27 8.33
C ILE A 237 1.50 0.79 8.06
N GLU A 238 0.28 0.41 7.74
CA GLU A 238 -0.06 -0.95 7.34
C GLU A 238 0.15 -1.12 5.83
N SER A 239 0.80 -2.21 5.44
CA SER A 239 1.06 -2.52 4.02
C SER A 239 1.15 -4.02 3.78
N GLU A 240 0.94 -4.45 2.55
CA GLU A 240 1.00 -5.84 2.10
C GLU A 240 2.02 -6.00 0.98
N GLY A 241 2.75 -7.10 0.99
CA GLY A 241 3.73 -7.39 -0.05
C GLY A 241 4.55 -8.64 0.24
N LEU A 242 5.30 -9.09 -0.76
CA LEU A 242 6.06 -10.33 -0.70
C LEU A 242 7.46 -10.19 -0.11
N ALA A 243 7.93 -8.94 0.08
CA ALA A 243 9.24 -8.74 0.68
C ALA A 243 9.23 -9.17 2.15
N SER A 244 10.26 -9.90 2.54
CA SER A 244 10.45 -10.29 3.94
C SER A 244 10.70 -9.05 4.82
N ARG A 245 10.41 -9.18 6.11
CA ARG A 245 10.68 -8.09 7.07
C ARG A 245 12.16 -7.74 7.12
N GLU A 246 13.04 -8.70 6.91
CA GLU A 246 14.49 -8.53 6.87
C GLU A 246 14.92 -7.69 5.65
N GLU A 247 14.32 -7.94 4.49
CA GLU A 247 14.57 -7.15 3.28
C GLU A 247 14.11 -5.71 3.46
N ILE A 248 12.89 -5.52 3.99
CA ILE A 248 12.35 -4.19 4.27
C ILE A 248 13.21 -3.46 5.32
N ALA A 249 13.60 -4.15 6.39
CA ALA A 249 14.46 -3.58 7.43
C ALA A 249 15.82 -3.15 6.87
N GLY A 250 16.36 -3.91 5.91
CA GLY A 250 17.59 -3.55 5.19
C GLY A 250 17.45 -2.25 4.37
N ILE A 251 16.27 -1.99 3.79
CA ILE A 251 15.98 -0.78 3.03
C ILE A 251 15.69 0.41 3.95
N ILE A 252 14.94 0.18 5.03
CA ILE A 252 14.68 1.20 6.07
C ILE A 252 16.00 1.68 6.69
N GLY A 253 16.97 0.78 6.85
CA GLY A 253 18.34 1.11 7.20
C GLY A 253 18.46 1.85 8.53
N ASN A 254 18.86 3.11 8.48
CA ASN A 254 19.16 3.92 9.66
C ASN A 254 17.93 4.59 10.31
N LEU A 255 16.74 4.41 9.76
CA LEU A 255 15.52 4.95 10.37
C LEU A 255 15.17 4.14 11.62
N SER A 256 14.74 4.83 12.67
CA SER A 256 14.33 4.21 13.93
C SER A 256 12.91 3.63 13.84
N TRP A 257 12.71 2.65 12.96
CA TRP A 257 11.41 2.00 12.74
C TRP A 257 11.44 0.51 13.11
N LYS A 258 10.29 0.01 13.53
CA LYS A 258 10.05 -1.41 13.81
C LYS A 258 9.02 -1.94 12.84
N LEU A 259 9.26 -3.14 12.33
CA LEU A 259 8.32 -3.86 11.49
C LEU A 259 7.68 -4.97 12.33
N LYS A 260 6.36 -4.98 12.38
CA LYS A 260 5.58 -6.01 13.06
C LYS A 260 4.73 -6.78 12.05
N PRO A 261 4.47 -8.08 12.26
CA PRO A 261 3.45 -8.77 11.49
C PRO A 261 2.08 -8.17 11.81
N ASP A 262 1.21 -8.10 10.83
CA ASP A 262 -0.20 -7.80 11.03
C ASP A 262 -1.04 -8.98 10.52
N ASP A 263 -1.59 -9.75 11.44
CA ASP A 263 -2.39 -10.95 11.16
C ASP A 263 -3.77 -10.61 10.52
N THR A 264 -4.12 -9.33 10.41
CA THR A 264 -5.35 -8.88 9.73
C THR A 264 -5.15 -8.69 8.23
N LEU A 265 -3.91 -8.72 7.77
CA LEU A 265 -3.49 -8.53 6.38
C LEU A 265 -2.93 -9.84 5.81
N ASP A 266 -3.00 -9.98 4.48
CA ASP A 266 -2.37 -11.11 3.79
C ASP A 266 -0.88 -10.77 3.54
N ASP A 267 0.04 -11.50 4.20
CA ASP A 267 1.47 -11.20 4.19
C ASP A 267 1.78 -9.73 4.53
N GLY A 268 0.99 -9.18 5.45
CA GLY A 268 1.04 -7.78 5.81
C GLY A 268 1.99 -7.46 6.94
N ILE A 269 2.41 -6.23 6.94
CA ILE A 269 3.24 -5.64 7.98
C ILE A 269 2.67 -4.31 8.46
N GLU A 270 2.96 -4.02 9.72
CA GLU A 270 2.78 -2.72 10.35
C GLU A 270 4.16 -2.10 10.61
N ALA A 271 4.46 -1.00 9.94
CA ALA A 271 5.67 -0.22 10.20
C ALA A 271 5.35 0.89 11.21
N VAL A 272 6.10 0.92 12.31
CA VAL A 272 5.93 1.89 13.40
C VAL A 272 7.25 2.50 13.81
N PRO A 273 7.32 3.79 14.16
CA PRO A 273 8.53 4.36 14.73
C PRO A 273 8.85 3.71 16.08
N SER A 274 10.13 3.52 16.37
CA SER A 274 10.60 2.89 17.62
C SER A 274 10.32 3.73 18.86
N SER A 275 10.17 5.05 18.68
CA SER A 275 9.79 6.02 19.70
C SER A 275 8.87 7.08 19.07
N GLY A 276 8.18 7.87 19.90
CA GLY A 276 7.42 9.02 19.41
C GLY A 276 8.32 10.00 18.64
N LEU A 277 7.85 10.43 17.48
CA LEU A 277 8.52 11.42 16.63
C LEU A 277 8.20 12.83 17.15
N THR A 278 9.13 13.76 17.00
CA THR A 278 8.85 15.18 17.23
C THR A 278 8.27 15.81 15.97
N PRO A 279 7.55 16.93 16.06
CA PRO A 279 7.05 17.63 14.88
C PRO A 279 8.13 17.96 13.85
N SER A 280 9.35 18.28 14.33
CA SER A 280 10.49 18.61 13.46
C SER A 280 11.08 17.41 12.71
N THR A 281 10.90 16.19 13.21
CA THR A 281 11.47 14.97 12.61
C THR A 281 10.43 14.10 11.91
N ALA A 282 9.15 14.28 12.25
CA ALA A 282 8.08 13.40 11.77
C ALA A 282 7.98 13.35 10.24
N GLY A 283 8.10 14.49 9.58
CA GLY A 283 7.99 14.55 8.11
C GLY A 283 9.06 13.70 7.42
N ASP A 284 10.32 13.90 7.77
CA ASP A 284 11.44 13.18 7.15
C ASP A 284 11.42 11.68 7.48
N GLU A 285 11.08 11.33 8.72
CA GLU A 285 11.00 9.94 9.17
C GLU A 285 9.86 9.19 8.47
N ILE A 286 8.66 9.79 8.38
CA ILE A 286 7.50 9.20 7.69
C ILE A 286 7.81 9.07 6.19
N TYR A 287 8.37 10.12 5.57
CA TYR A 287 8.78 10.08 4.19
C TYR A 287 9.77 8.95 3.92
N GLY A 288 10.80 8.82 4.76
CA GLY A 288 11.79 7.75 4.64
C GLY A 288 11.18 6.36 4.76
N ALA A 289 10.26 6.15 5.71
CA ALA A 289 9.57 4.87 5.90
C ALA A 289 8.66 4.53 4.71
N CYS A 290 7.82 5.47 4.27
CA CYS A 290 6.97 5.27 3.08
C CYS A 290 7.80 4.92 1.84
N LYS A 291 8.89 5.66 1.63
CA LYS A 291 9.82 5.39 0.52
C LYS A 291 10.45 3.99 0.62
N ALA A 292 10.88 3.58 1.80
CA ALA A 292 11.46 2.26 2.00
C ALA A 292 10.44 1.13 1.75
N LEU A 293 9.20 1.29 2.23
CA LEU A 293 8.11 0.37 1.95
C LEU A 293 7.81 0.28 0.45
N CYS A 294 7.72 1.40 -0.24
CA CYS A 294 7.54 1.42 -1.70
C CYS A 294 8.69 0.71 -2.43
N LEU A 295 9.95 0.98 -2.04
CA LEU A 295 11.13 0.37 -2.68
C LEU A 295 11.19 -1.15 -2.45
N SER A 296 10.67 -1.64 -1.34
CA SER A 296 10.56 -3.08 -1.06
C SER A 296 9.36 -3.75 -1.74
N GLY A 297 8.60 -3.02 -2.56
CA GLY A 297 7.44 -3.56 -3.25
C GLY A 297 6.21 -3.76 -2.36
N GLN A 298 6.18 -3.13 -1.20
CA GLN A 298 4.99 -3.09 -0.36
C GLN A 298 3.89 -2.23 -1.00
N THR A 299 2.65 -2.53 -0.68
CA THR A 299 1.47 -1.86 -1.24
C THR A 299 0.37 -1.70 -0.24
N ILE A 300 -0.56 -0.85 -0.58
CA ILE A 300 -1.78 -0.62 0.18
C ILE A 300 -2.94 -1.36 -0.49
N SER A 301 -3.61 -2.19 0.28
CA SER A 301 -4.89 -2.79 -0.10
C SER A 301 -6.05 -2.07 0.59
N GLU A 302 -7.28 -2.46 0.26
CA GLU A 302 -8.49 -2.00 0.94
C GLU A 302 -8.57 -2.40 2.42
N ARG A 303 -7.65 -3.26 2.89
CA ARG A 303 -7.56 -3.71 4.29
C ARG A 303 -6.60 -2.87 5.11
N CYS A 304 -5.62 -2.25 4.46
CA CYS A 304 -4.60 -1.46 5.12
C CYS A 304 -5.19 -0.18 5.71
N GLY A 305 -4.83 0.13 6.94
CA GLY A 305 -5.13 1.37 7.62
C GLY A 305 -3.88 2.21 7.87
N GLY A 306 -4.10 3.47 8.16
CA GLY A 306 -3.09 4.35 8.72
C GLY A 306 -3.55 4.79 10.11
N HIS A 307 -2.74 4.58 11.12
CA HIS A 307 -3.07 5.04 12.46
C HIS A 307 -2.13 6.18 12.87
N ILE A 308 -2.70 7.23 13.41
CA ILE A 308 -1.94 8.38 13.91
C ILE A 308 -2.08 8.40 15.42
N HIS A 309 -0.95 8.42 16.12
CA HIS A 309 -0.89 8.54 17.56
C HIS A 309 -0.38 9.92 17.96
N ILE A 310 -1.04 10.53 18.94
CA ILE A 310 -0.59 11.76 19.55
C ILE A 310 -0.35 11.49 21.03
N GLY A 311 0.79 11.93 21.56
CA GLY A 311 1.11 11.79 22.98
C GLY A 311 0.05 12.48 23.85
N ALA A 312 -0.56 11.74 24.77
CA ALA A 312 -1.60 12.25 25.66
C ALA A 312 -1.02 13.19 26.74
N ASP A 313 0.26 13.12 27.01
CA ASP A 313 0.94 14.03 27.94
C ASP A 313 0.89 15.51 27.51
N TYR A 314 0.54 15.77 26.25
CA TYR A 314 0.34 17.11 25.73
C TYR A 314 -0.94 17.76 26.25
N LEU A 315 -1.98 16.96 26.52
CA LEU A 315 -3.24 17.42 27.10
C LEU A 315 -3.12 17.48 28.63
N THR A 316 -2.78 18.65 29.14
CA THR A 316 -2.34 18.82 30.54
C THR A 316 -3.47 19.06 31.48
N ASP A 317 -4.61 19.54 31.02
CA ASP A 317 -5.76 19.86 31.88
C ASP A 317 -7.09 19.30 31.34
N LEU A 318 -8.13 19.39 32.16
CA LEU A 318 -9.45 18.92 31.87
C LEU A 318 -10.07 19.64 30.65
N GLN A 319 -9.73 20.94 30.48
CA GLN A 319 -10.30 21.71 29.37
C GLN A 319 -9.75 21.27 28.03
N ASP A 320 -8.47 20.90 27.94
CA ASP A 320 -7.85 20.35 26.74
C ASP A 320 -8.57 19.07 26.30
N TRP A 321 -8.84 18.18 27.25
CA TRP A 321 -9.58 16.93 26.98
C TRP A 321 -11.02 17.17 26.55
N LYS A 322 -11.72 18.12 27.15
CA LYS A 322 -13.07 18.53 26.76
C LYS A 322 -13.08 19.12 25.35
N ASN A 323 -12.11 19.99 25.06
CA ASN A 323 -11.96 20.59 23.73
C ASN A 323 -11.73 19.50 22.66
N LEU A 324 -10.81 18.56 22.90
CA LEU A 324 -10.58 17.44 21.99
C LEU A 324 -11.85 16.65 21.74
N ARG A 325 -12.60 16.33 22.79
CA ARG A 325 -13.85 15.57 22.68
C ARG A 325 -14.90 16.31 21.89
N THR A 326 -15.07 17.61 22.15
CA THR A 326 -16.03 18.46 21.44
C THR A 326 -15.67 18.57 19.96
N ILE A 327 -14.41 18.89 19.64
CA ILE A 327 -13.92 18.97 18.26
C ILE A 327 -14.16 17.64 17.55
N TRP A 328 -13.85 16.52 18.20
CA TRP A 328 -14.07 15.21 17.62
C TRP A 328 -15.55 14.98 17.28
N ASN A 329 -16.45 15.22 18.23
CA ASN A 329 -17.88 15.03 18.04
C ASN A 329 -18.44 15.86 16.87
N ASP A 330 -17.94 17.08 16.72
CA ASP A 330 -18.41 18.01 15.66
C ASP A 330 -17.82 17.67 14.29
N THR A 331 -16.63 17.10 14.25
CA THR A 331 -15.89 16.87 13.00
C THR A 331 -15.85 15.41 12.55
N GLU A 332 -16.20 14.45 13.40
CA GLU A 332 -16.06 13.01 13.12
C GLU A 332 -16.62 12.61 11.75
N LYS A 333 -17.82 13.06 11.38
CA LYS A 333 -18.43 12.75 10.07
C LYS A 333 -17.62 13.30 8.90
N ILE A 334 -17.06 14.51 9.05
CA ILE A 334 -16.23 15.15 8.04
C ILE A 334 -14.92 14.38 7.90
N LEU A 335 -14.32 13.98 9.02
CA LEU A 335 -13.09 13.19 9.05
C LEU A 335 -13.27 11.84 8.34
N TYR A 336 -14.41 11.15 8.52
CA TYR A 336 -14.72 9.93 7.76
C TYR A 336 -14.82 10.19 6.26
N ILE A 337 -15.41 11.29 5.84
CA ILE A 337 -15.52 11.66 4.43
C ILE A 337 -14.13 11.96 3.83
N ILE A 338 -13.30 12.69 4.57
CA ILE A 338 -11.93 13.05 4.12
C ILE A 338 -11.05 11.80 4.05
N SER A 339 -11.13 10.93 5.06
CA SER A 339 -10.32 9.71 5.15
C SER A 339 -10.68 8.65 4.10
N ASN A 340 -11.87 8.74 3.51
CA ASN A 340 -12.38 7.80 2.50
C ASN A 340 -12.71 8.53 1.19
N ARG A 341 -11.79 9.37 0.69
CA ARG A 341 -11.99 10.17 -0.53
C ARG A 341 -12.42 9.32 -1.71
N LYS A 342 -13.31 9.90 -2.52
CA LYS A 342 -13.77 9.32 -3.77
C LYS A 342 -12.58 9.18 -4.75
N GLY A 343 -12.23 7.94 -5.10
CA GLY A 343 -11.09 7.64 -5.97
C GLY A 343 -9.97 6.86 -5.29
N GLU A 344 -9.89 6.89 -3.97
CA GLU A 344 -9.05 5.97 -3.20
C GLU A 344 -9.81 4.67 -2.95
N ILE A 345 -9.09 3.58 -2.77
CA ILE A 345 -9.69 2.30 -2.37
C ILE A 345 -10.25 2.50 -0.96
N PRO A 346 -11.57 2.50 -0.75
CA PRO A 346 -12.11 2.69 0.59
C PRO A 346 -11.69 1.51 1.46
N ARG A 347 -11.19 1.81 2.67
CA ARG A 347 -10.77 0.79 3.62
C ARG A 347 -11.92 -0.17 3.92
N LYS A 348 -11.74 -1.44 3.59
CA LYS A 348 -12.70 -2.48 3.91
C LYS A 348 -12.79 -2.67 5.41
N GLY A 349 -14.00 -2.55 5.95
CA GLY A 349 -14.20 -2.71 7.38
C GLY A 349 -13.87 -1.49 8.24
N VAL A 350 -13.71 -0.29 7.66
CA VAL A 350 -13.50 0.95 8.44
C VAL A 350 -14.54 1.10 9.57
N LEU A 351 -15.81 0.76 9.31
CA LEU A 351 -16.87 0.78 10.33
C LEU A 351 -16.78 -0.38 11.35
N VAL A 352 -15.87 -1.33 11.15
CA VAL A 352 -15.57 -2.41 12.11
C VAL A 352 -14.37 -2.03 12.98
N TYR A 353 -13.31 -1.52 12.37
CA TYR A 353 -12.03 -1.27 13.02
C TYR A 353 -11.79 0.20 13.44
N ALA A 354 -12.66 1.10 12.99
CA ALA A 354 -12.66 2.52 13.31
C ALA A 354 -14.09 3.04 13.43
N ARG A 355 -14.88 2.53 14.38
CA ARG A 355 -16.31 2.87 14.52
C ARG A 355 -16.51 4.32 14.91
N PRO A 356 -17.55 5.01 14.34
CA PRO A 356 -17.95 6.30 14.86
C PRO A 356 -18.44 6.19 16.31
N ILE A 357 -18.10 7.18 17.11
CA ILE A 357 -18.57 7.28 18.51
C ILE A 357 -19.63 8.35 18.70
N SER A 358 -19.82 9.25 17.75
CA SER A 358 -20.77 10.36 17.83
C SER A 358 -22.18 10.04 17.29
N GLY A 359 -22.49 8.79 17.00
CA GLY A 359 -23.60 8.40 16.12
C GLY A 359 -24.95 8.04 16.74
N ASN A 360 -25.05 7.74 18.03
CA ASN A 360 -26.31 7.37 18.68
C ASN A 360 -26.73 8.36 19.77
N ASP A 361 -28.02 8.42 20.09
CA ASP A 361 -28.54 9.37 21.06
C ASP A 361 -28.07 9.09 22.50
N GLU A 362 -27.78 7.81 22.81
CA GLU A 362 -27.21 7.43 24.12
C GLU A 362 -25.80 7.97 24.28
N SER A 363 -24.94 7.80 23.29
CA SER A 363 -23.55 8.32 23.34
C SER A 363 -23.49 9.84 23.38
N LYS A 364 -24.49 10.54 22.80
CA LYS A 364 -24.61 12.00 22.93
C LYS A 364 -24.96 12.40 24.35
N GLN A 365 -25.92 11.72 24.98
CA GLN A 365 -26.31 12.01 26.35
C GLN A 365 -25.17 11.73 27.34
N GLU A 366 -24.43 10.64 27.14
CA GLU A 366 -23.27 10.32 27.94
C GLU A 366 -22.14 11.35 27.73
N THR A 367 -21.96 11.84 26.53
CA THR A 367 -21.00 12.92 26.23
C THR A 367 -21.38 14.21 26.98
N ILE A 368 -22.64 14.62 26.95
CA ILE A 368 -23.14 15.79 27.68
C ILE A 368 -22.90 15.63 29.19
N ASN A 369 -23.10 14.44 29.73
CA ASN A 369 -22.84 14.16 31.15
C ASN A 369 -21.34 14.31 31.49
N LEU A 370 -20.43 13.83 30.59
CA LEU A 370 -18.99 13.99 30.75
C LEU A 370 -18.54 15.44 30.67
N GLU A 371 -19.15 16.24 29.81
CA GLU A 371 -18.80 17.68 29.69
C GLU A 371 -19.03 18.45 30.98
N ASN A 372 -19.91 17.95 31.86
CA ASN A 372 -20.14 18.51 33.20
C ASN A 372 -19.21 17.93 34.27
N GLU A 373 -18.37 16.93 33.94
CA GLU A 373 -17.41 16.35 34.89
C GLU A 373 -16.31 17.37 35.20
N SER A 374 -16.04 17.56 36.48
CA SER A 374 -15.00 18.48 36.96
C SER A 374 -13.68 17.80 37.33
N ASP A 375 -13.64 16.48 37.19
CA ASP A 375 -12.49 15.64 37.55
C ASP A 375 -11.87 15.03 36.29
N LEU A 376 -10.62 15.33 36.04
CA LEU A 376 -9.90 14.89 34.83
C LEU A 376 -9.84 13.37 34.72
N GLU A 377 -9.55 12.68 35.81
CA GLU A 377 -9.41 11.22 35.78
C GLU A 377 -10.74 10.55 35.46
N LYS A 378 -11.84 11.00 36.08
CA LYS A 378 -13.17 10.52 35.77
C LYS A 378 -13.61 10.84 34.36
N PHE A 379 -13.27 12.03 33.86
CA PHE A 379 -13.55 12.40 32.47
C PHE A 379 -12.85 11.45 31.48
N ILE A 380 -11.55 11.16 31.69
CA ILE A 380 -10.80 10.23 30.85
C ILE A 380 -11.41 8.81 30.93
N VAL A 381 -11.73 8.34 32.12
CA VAL A 381 -12.35 7.02 32.31
C VAL A 381 -13.71 6.96 31.64
N GLY A 382 -14.56 7.97 31.82
CA GLY A 382 -15.87 8.06 31.16
C GLY A 382 -15.75 8.09 29.64
N THR A 383 -14.78 8.83 29.11
CA THR A 383 -14.51 8.86 27.66
C THR A 383 -14.13 7.47 27.12
N LYS A 384 -13.33 6.70 27.86
CA LYS A 384 -12.98 5.32 27.49
C LYS A 384 -14.22 4.39 27.51
N ILE A 385 -15.13 4.59 28.46
CA ILE A 385 -16.39 3.82 28.55
C ILE A 385 -17.28 4.12 27.35
N ILE A 386 -17.48 5.40 27.00
CA ILE A 386 -18.27 5.81 25.82
C ILE A 386 -17.69 5.23 24.53
N GLN A 387 -16.37 5.23 24.39
CA GLN A 387 -15.70 4.62 23.26
C GLN A 387 -16.02 3.13 23.14
N GLY A 388 -16.13 2.41 24.25
CA GLY A 388 -16.50 1.00 24.35
C GLY A 388 -15.42 0.02 23.93
N THR A 389 -14.75 0.22 22.83
CA THR A 389 -13.71 -0.68 22.30
C THR A 389 -12.55 0.07 21.70
N ARG A 390 -11.40 -0.62 21.53
CA ARG A 390 -10.24 -0.07 20.83
C ARG A 390 -10.49 0.20 19.33
N TYR A 391 -11.61 -0.26 18.80
CA TYR A 391 -11.95 -0.14 17.37
C TYR A 391 -12.86 1.07 17.08
N SER A 392 -12.66 2.17 17.76
CA SER A 392 -13.31 3.45 17.48
C SER A 392 -12.41 4.35 16.63
N GLY A 393 -12.99 5.26 15.87
CA GLY A 393 -12.25 6.21 15.02
C GLY A 393 -11.23 7.03 15.78
N ILE A 394 -11.53 7.39 17.04
CA ILE A 394 -10.60 7.87 18.04
C ILE A 394 -10.51 6.86 19.17
N ASN A 395 -9.31 6.47 19.56
CA ASN A 395 -9.05 5.42 20.55
C ASN A 395 -8.26 5.95 21.75
N TYR A 396 -8.87 5.88 22.92
CA TYR A 396 -8.27 6.32 24.19
C TYR A 396 -7.72 5.16 25.04
N CYS A 397 -7.73 3.92 24.56
CA CYS A 397 -7.32 2.75 25.35
C CYS A 397 -5.89 2.81 25.87
N ASN A 398 -5.01 3.54 25.19
CA ASN A 398 -3.62 3.69 25.56
C ASN A 398 -3.35 4.84 26.55
N VAL A 399 -4.32 5.73 26.77
CA VAL A 399 -4.18 6.87 27.69
C VAL A 399 -3.94 6.38 29.10
N GLY A 400 -2.92 6.94 29.76
CA GLY A 400 -2.50 6.56 31.11
C GLY A 400 -1.68 5.28 31.20
N ARG A 401 -1.33 4.63 30.07
CA ARG A 401 -0.40 3.49 30.07
C ARG A 401 1.04 3.96 30.13
N LYS A 402 1.84 3.33 31.00
CA LYS A 402 3.24 3.72 31.24
C LYS A 402 4.11 3.66 29.96
N GLU A 403 3.86 2.69 29.08
CA GLU A 403 4.72 2.43 27.92
C GLU A 403 4.20 3.09 26.63
N LYS A 404 2.92 3.41 26.54
CA LYS A 404 2.29 4.01 25.36
C LYS A 404 1.14 4.91 25.79
N ASN A 405 1.45 6.13 26.27
CA ASN A 405 0.44 7.11 26.67
C ASN A 405 0.02 7.94 25.44
N THR A 406 -0.88 7.42 24.62
CA THR A 406 -1.28 8.06 23.36
C THR A 406 -2.78 8.01 23.13
N ILE A 407 -3.27 8.99 22.38
CA ILE A 407 -4.56 8.99 21.71
C ILE A 407 -4.30 8.55 20.26
N GLU A 408 -5.06 7.59 19.79
CA GLU A 408 -4.91 7.00 18.46
C GLU A 408 -6.10 7.38 17.57
N PHE A 409 -5.80 7.90 16.38
CA PHE A 409 -6.76 8.18 15.32
C PHE A 409 -6.68 7.08 14.27
N ARG A 410 -7.76 6.33 14.09
CA ARG A 410 -7.81 5.11 13.26
C ARG A 410 -8.54 5.29 11.93
N LEU A 411 -9.02 6.48 11.65
CA LEU A 411 -9.81 6.78 10.45
C LEU A 411 -9.03 6.72 9.13
N PRO A 412 -7.75 7.17 9.08
CA PRO A 412 -7.05 7.26 7.81
C PRO A 412 -6.96 5.91 7.10
N ASN A 413 -7.18 5.92 5.79
CA ASN A 413 -6.78 4.81 4.95
C ASN A 413 -5.26 4.64 5.00
N GLY A 414 -4.79 3.41 4.77
CA GLY A 414 -3.37 3.19 4.56
C GLY A 414 -2.91 3.97 3.32
N THR A 415 -1.73 4.54 3.41
CA THR A 415 -1.05 5.20 2.28
C THR A 415 0.45 4.98 2.38
N LEU A 416 1.09 4.82 1.24
CA LEU A 416 2.56 4.93 1.11
C LEU A 416 2.96 6.25 0.44
N ASP A 417 1.97 7.11 0.17
CA ASP A 417 2.22 8.48 -0.22
C ASP A 417 2.50 9.29 1.06
N PRO A 418 3.69 9.83 1.23
CA PRO A 418 4.07 10.57 2.44
C PRO A 418 3.49 12.00 2.48
N THR A 419 2.85 12.44 1.40
CA THR A 419 2.18 13.74 1.30
C THR A 419 0.70 13.59 1.52
#